data_1f2f34ab7d611e86970abd70aa3d472d
#
_entry.id   1f2f34ab7d611e86970abd70aa3d472d
#
_cell.length_a   1.000
_cell.length_b   1.000
_cell.length_c   1.000
_cell.angle_alpha   90.00
_cell.angle_beta   90.00
_cell.angle_gamma   90.00
#
_symmetry.space_group_name_H-M   'P 1'
#
loop_
_entity.id
_entity.type
_entity.pdbx_description
1 polymer ?
#
loop_
_entity_poly.entity_id
_entity_poly.type
_entity_poly.pdbx_seq_one_letter_code
_entity_poly.pdbx_strand_id
1 'polypeptide(L)'
;LKFTISDYATFWLSETPQSVSVGWDAALERICTYGLFEDKNTKEKFWVFNTHFDHVGSLARKKSSELILKKIDEVNNTLYPVVLMGDLNSLPNSTPIQVLKFQLSDAQEISSTTLYGPVGTFNGFDKDLKIDKRIDYFFTSKMKTLSYAHIDDRLDDNKHISDHLPVLIKIKIISLTKNKGRQQ
;
A
#
# COMPACT_ATOMS: atom_id res chain seq x y z
N LEU A 1 -3.43 18.89 12.85
CA LEU A 1 -3.52 17.70 12.02
C LEU A 1 -4.82 17.73 11.19
N LYS A 2 -4.75 17.33 9.91
CA LYS A 2 -5.88 17.32 8.99
C LYS A 2 -6.85 16.16 9.28
N PHE A 3 -6.32 15.04 9.76
CA PHE A 3 -7.06 13.81 9.98
C PHE A 3 -7.16 13.45 11.46
N THR A 4 -8.23 12.74 11.81
CA THR A 4 -8.35 11.93 13.03
C THR A 4 -8.24 10.46 12.66
N ILE A 5 -7.84 9.62 13.61
CA ILE A 5 -7.76 8.16 13.44
C ILE A 5 -8.60 7.47 14.50
N SER A 6 -9.27 6.42 14.12
CA SER A 6 -10.02 5.50 15.00
C SER A 6 -9.85 4.06 14.51
N ASP A 7 -10.34 3.11 15.28
CA ASP A 7 -10.38 1.69 14.91
C ASP A 7 -9.05 1.17 14.33
N TYR A 8 -7.96 1.43 15.05
CA TYR A 8 -6.62 1.06 14.61
C TYR A 8 -6.08 -0.14 15.37
N ALA A 9 -5.30 -0.96 14.69
CA ALA A 9 -4.57 -2.07 15.29
C ALA A 9 -3.37 -2.49 14.43
N THR A 10 -2.55 -3.36 15.02
CA THR A 10 -1.46 -4.06 14.33
C THR A 10 -1.69 -5.56 14.48
N PHE A 11 -1.41 -6.32 13.42
CA PHE A 11 -1.45 -7.78 13.44
C PHE A 11 -0.21 -8.36 12.75
N TRP A 12 0.15 -9.58 13.16
CA TRP A 12 1.30 -10.29 12.62
C TRP A 12 0.93 -10.98 11.31
N LEU A 13 1.84 -10.95 10.34
CA LEU A 13 1.68 -11.64 9.06
C LEU A 13 2.12 -13.10 9.21
N SER A 14 1.28 -13.86 9.88
CA SER A 14 1.54 -15.26 10.23
C SER A 14 0.23 -16.04 10.38
N GLU A 15 0.35 -17.34 10.67
CA GLU A 15 -0.77 -18.21 11.03
C GLU A 15 -1.42 -17.82 12.36
N THR A 16 -0.72 -17.06 13.19
CA THR A 16 -1.18 -16.58 14.51
C THR A 16 -1.16 -15.03 14.55
N PRO A 17 -2.05 -14.33 13.83
CA PRO A 17 -1.97 -12.87 13.67
C PRO A 17 -2.09 -12.07 14.97
N GLN A 18 -2.56 -12.65 16.05
CA GLN A 18 -2.75 -12.00 17.36
C GLN A 18 -1.50 -12.08 18.26
N SER A 19 -0.50 -12.86 17.85
CA SER A 19 0.71 -13.13 18.64
C SER A 19 1.95 -12.86 17.83
N VAL A 20 3.01 -12.40 18.49
CA VAL A 20 4.35 -12.25 17.88
C VAL A 20 4.78 -13.58 17.29
N SER A 21 4.97 -13.61 15.98
CA SER A 21 5.31 -14.86 15.28
C SER A 21 5.89 -14.61 13.90
N VAL A 22 6.77 -15.52 13.48
CA VAL A 22 7.25 -15.63 12.09
C VAL A 22 6.23 -16.47 11.31
N GLY A 23 5.75 -15.97 10.17
CA GLY A 23 4.73 -16.66 9.38
C GLY A 23 5.31 -17.53 8.28
N TRP A 24 4.78 -18.73 8.10
CA TRP A 24 5.07 -19.67 7.00
C TRP A 24 6.57 -19.89 6.78
N ASP A 25 7.11 -19.47 5.63
CA ASP A 25 8.53 -19.56 5.25
C ASP A 25 9.28 -18.21 5.40
N ALA A 26 8.72 -17.26 6.17
CA ALA A 26 9.35 -15.97 6.40
C ALA A 26 10.67 -16.11 7.19
N ALA A 27 11.62 -15.21 6.93
CA ALA A 27 12.85 -15.10 7.70
C ALA A 27 12.69 -14.28 8.99
N LEU A 28 11.74 -13.35 9.01
CA LEU A 28 11.51 -12.40 10.10
C LEU A 28 10.03 -12.25 10.41
N GLU A 29 9.73 -11.79 11.63
CA GLU A 29 8.40 -11.34 11.98
C GLU A 29 8.01 -10.12 11.13
N ARG A 30 6.83 -10.17 10.55
CA ARG A 30 6.27 -9.09 9.74
C ARG A 30 4.89 -8.73 10.25
N ILE A 31 4.55 -7.45 10.12
CA ILE A 31 3.30 -6.91 10.63
C ILE A 31 2.57 -6.10 9.56
N CYS A 32 1.28 -5.94 9.77
CA CYS A 32 0.48 -4.94 9.10
C CYS A 32 -0.23 -4.08 10.15
N THR A 33 -0.05 -2.77 10.08
CA THR A 33 -0.75 -1.80 10.91
C THR A 33 -1.83 -1.13 10.09
N TYR A 34 -3.04 -0.98 10.66
CA TYR A 34 -4.14 -0.33 9.97
C TYR A 34 -4.88 0.66 10.86
N GLY A 35 -5.63 1.56 10.24
CA GLY A 35 -6.51 2.47 10.95
C GLY A 35 -7.53 3.13 10.03
N LEU A 36 -8.68 3.52 10.63
CA LEU A 36 -9.72 4.30 9.97
C LEU A 36 -9.42 5.79 10.16
N PHE A 37 -9.17 6.48 9.05
CA PHE A 37 -8.93 7.91 9.02
C PHE A 37 -10.20 8.66 8.64
N GLU A 38 -10.42 9.82 9.27
CA GLU A 38 -11.47 10.77 8.91
C GLU A 38 -10.85 12.14 8.61
N ASP A 39 -11.12 12.70 7.44
CA ASP A 39 -10.79 14.09 7.13
C ASP A 39 -11.70 15.01 7.95
N LYS A 40 -11.09 15.88 8.77
CA LYS A 40 -11.82 16.76 9.70
C LYS A 40 -12.73 17.77 9.01
N ASN A 41 -12.39 18.13 7.77
CA ASN A 41 -13.13 19.11 6.99
C ASN A 41 -14.27 18.48 6.18
N THR A 42 -13.96 17.42 5.42
CA THR A 42 -14.94 16.78 4.53
C THR A 42 -15.75 15.69 5.19
N LYS A 43 -15.30 15.19 6.37
CA LYS A 43 -15.86 14.03 7.09
C LYS A 43 -15.77 12.71 6.31
N GLU A 44 -15.06 12.71 5.19
CA GLU A 44 -14.80 11.49 4.44
C GLU A 44 -13.90 10.55 5.24
N LYS A 45 -14.25 9.28 5.25
CA LYS A 45 -13.52 8.22 5.95
C LYS A 45 -12.87 7.26 4.96
N PHE A 46 -11.70 6.76 5.30
CA PHE A 46 -10.98 5.75 4.53
C PHE A 46 -10.04 4.94 5.43
N TRP A 47 -9.85 3.68 5.08
CA TRP A 47 -8.91 2.79 5.74
C TRP A 47 -7.51 2.97 5.15
N VAL A 48 -6.50 2.92 6.00
CA VAL A 48 -5.09 2.84 5.62
C VAL A 48 -4.48 1.61 6.25
N PHE A 49 -3.81 0.80 5.43
CA PHE A 49 -3.01 -0.36 5.84
C PHE A 49 -1.57 -0.10 5.44
N ASN A 50 -0.63 -0.33 6.35
CA ASN A 50 0.81 -0.19 6.11
C ASN A 50 1.52 -1.46 6.53
N THR A 51 2.38 -1.98 5.65
CA THR A 51 3.05 -3.27 5.86
C THR A 51 4.44 -3.31 5.23
N HIS A 52 5.26 -4.24 5.70
CA HIS A 52 6.52 -4.62 5.07
C HIS A 52 6.57 -6.15 4.98
N PHE A 53 6.52 -6.71 3.77
CA PHE A 53 6.54 -8.15 3.56
C PHE A 53 7.92 -8.74 3.78
N ASP A 54 7.98 -10.06 4.00
CA ASP A 54 9.24 -10.75 4.16
C ASP A 54 10.05 -10.76 2.85
N HIS A 55 11.36 -10.59 2.97
CA HIS A 55 12.28 -10.50 1.82
C HIS A 55 12.73 -11.87 1.29
N VAL A 56 12.57 -12.95 2.08
CA VAL A 56 12.97 -14.32 1.72
C VAL A 56 11.77 -15.18 1.36
N GLY A 57 10.79 -15.30 2.26
CA GLY A 57 9.68 -16.23 2.16
C GLY A 57 8.69 -15.93 1.05
N SER A 58 8.70 -16.69 -0.02
CA SER A 58 7.77 -16.50 -1.14
C SER A 58 6.34 -16.92 -0.78
N LEU A 59 6.17 -17.98 -0.02
CA LEU A 59 4.87 -18.39 0.51
C LEU A 59 4.34 -17.37 1.51
N ALA A 60 5.21 -16.88 2.41
CA ALA A 60 4.86 -15.86 3.38
C ALA A 60 4.33 -14.59 2.70
N ARG A 61 4.96 -14.10 1.63
CA ARG A 61 4.46 -12.93 0.89
C ARG A 61 3.08 -13.17 0.28
N LYS A 62 2.85 -14.32 -0.36
CA LYS A 62 1.54 -14.68 -0.91
C LYS A 62 0.48 -14.73 0.20
N LYS A 63 0.78 -15.44 1.29
CA LYS A 63 -0.13 -15.62 2.43
C LYS A 63 -0.40 -14.30 3.17
N SER A 64 0.59 -13.41 3.26
CA SER A 64 0.42 -12.05 3.79
C SER A 64 -0.59 -11.24 2.96
N SER A 65 -0.53 -11.34 1.63
CA SER A 65 -1.51 -10.70 0.76
C SER A 65 -2.92 -11.23 1.01
N GLU A 66 -3.11 -12.56 1.08
CA GLU A 66 -4.39 -13.20 1.38
C GLU A 66 -4.92 -12.76 2.76
N LEU A 67 -4.05 -12.72 3.78
CA LEU A 67 -4.41 -12.34 5.15
C LEU A 67 -4.82 -10.87 5.25
N ILE A 68 -4.11 -9.97 4.55
CA ILE A 68 -4.46 -8.53 4.52
C ILE A 68 -5.81 -8.31 3.85
N LEU A 69 -6.09 -8.96 2.72
CA LEU A 69 -7.40 -8.85 2.06
C LEU A 69 -8.52 -9.35 2.97
N LYS A 70 -8.32 -10.49 3.62
CA LYS A 70 -9.26 -11.00 4.64
C LYS A 70 -9.48 -9.99 5.77
N LYS A 71 -8.40 -9.36 6.27
CA LYS A 71 -8.49 -8.34 7.32
C LYS A 71 -9.25 -7.09 6.84
N ILE A 72 -9.03 -6.65 5.61
CA ILE A 72 -9.80 -5.56 5.00
C ILE A 72 -11.30 -5.89 5.00
N ASP A 73 -11.68 -7.09 4.57
CA ASP A 73 -13.09 -7.52 4.55
C ASP A 73 -13.70 -7.59 5.97
N GLU A 74 -12.91 -8.06 6.96
CA GLU A 74 -13.35 -8.14 8.36
C GLU A 74 -13.65 -6.76 8.97
N VAL A 75 -12.81 -5.74 8.72
CA VAL A 75 -12.93 -4.44 9.39
C VAL A 75 -13.75 -3.43 8.59
N ASN A 76 -13.86 -3.60 7.27
CA ASN A 76 -14.46 -2.61 6.37
C ASN A 76 -15.91 -2.93 5.98
N ASN A 77 -16.76 -3.28 6.93
CA ASN A 77 -18.18 -3.58 6.70
C ASN A 77 -18.96 -2.39 6.10
N THR A 78 -18.46 -1.18 6.26
CA THR A 78 -19.05 0.06 5.71
C THR A 78 -18.63 0.34 4.27
N LEU A 79 -17.74 -0.49 3.73
CA LEU A 79 -17.20 -0.36 2.38
C LEU A 79 -16.54 1.00 2.11
N TYR A 80 -15.86 1.58 3.11
CA TYR A 80 -15.07 2.79 2.92
C TYR A 80 -13.92 2.56 1.93
N PRO A 81 -13.43 3.62 1.28
CA PRO A 81 -12.21 3.53 0.47
C PRO A 81 -11.03 2.98 1.27
N VAL A 82 -10.13 2.27 0.59
CA VAL A 82 -8.96 1.64 1.19
C VAL A 82 -7.68 2.11 0.51
N VAL A 83 -6.64 2.35 1.29
CA VAL A 83 -5.25 2.47 0.86
C VAL A 83 -4.46 1.37 1.55
N LEU A 84 -3.75 0.54 0.80
CA LEU A 84 -2.72 -0.37 1.28
C LEU A 84 -1.38 0.10 0.72
N MET A 85 -0.37 0.24 1.58
CA MET A 85 0.95 0.72 1.17
C MET A 85 2.08 -0.03 1.89
N GLY A 86 3.27 0.04 1.31
CA GLY A 86 4.51 -0.45 1.92
C GLY A 86 5.43 -1.15 0.95
N ASP A 87 6.55 -1.64 1.51
CA ASP A 87 7.47 -2.54 0.82
C ASP A 87 6.89 -3.96 0.82
N LEU A 88 6.53 -4.44 -0.36
CA LEU A 88 5.95 -5.78 -0.53
C LEU A 88 6.99 -6.82 -0.95
N ASN A 89 8.27 -6.44 -1.07
CA ASN A 89 9.37 -7.33 -1.48
C ASN A 89 9.02 -8.22 -2.68
N SER A 90 8.21 -7.70 -3.60
CA SER A 90 7.56 -8.46 -4.68
C SER A 90 7.51 -7.64 -5.96
N LEU A 91 7.93 -8.22 -7.08
CA LEU A 91 7.83 -7.57 -8.39
C LEU A 91 6.38 -7.54 -8.91
N PRO A 92 6.00 -6.63 -9.81
CA PRO A 92 4.62 -6.41 -10.27
C PRO A 92 3.88 -7.66 -10.76
N ASN A 93 4.57 -8.58 -11.40
CA ASN A 93 3.97 -9.80 -11.97
C ASN A 93 3.98 -11.00 -11.01
N SER A 94 4.47 -10.82 -9.78
CA SER A 94 4.55 -11.90 -8.80
C SER A 94 3.19 -12.24 -8.19
N THR A 95 3.05 -13.47 -7.69
CA THR A 95 1.81 -13.97 -7.10
C THR A 95 1.26 -13.09 -5.97
N PRO A 96 2.06 -12.58 -5.01
CA PRO A 96 1.54 -11.70 -3.95
C PRO A 96 0.83 -10.45 -4.49
N ILE A 97 1.43 -9.82 -5.52
CA ILE A 97 0.87 -8.63 -6.15
C ILE A 97 -0.43 -8.97 -6.91
N GLN A 98 -0.46 -10.10 -7.63
CA GLN A 98 -1.67 -10.54 -8.32
C GLN A 98 -2.81 -10.84 -7.34
N VAL A 99 -2.52 -11.43 -6.17
CA VAL A 99 -3.52 -11.65 -5.11
C VAL A 99 -4.13 -10.32 -4.65
N LEU A 100 -3.32 -9.30 -4.37
CA LEU A 100 -3.85 -7.98 -3.97
C LEU A 100 -4.73 -7.35 -5.05
N LYS A 101 -4.40 -7.55 -6.32
CA LYS A 101 -5.14 -7.01 -7.47
C LYS A 101 -6.54 -7.63 -7.66
N PHE A 102 -6.90 -8.69 -6.96
CA PHE A 102 -8.30 -9.20 -6.98
C PHE A 102 -9.30 -8.24 -6.32
N GLN A 103 -8.88 -7.45 -5.33
CA GLN A 103 -9.78 -6.53 -4.61
C GLN A 103 -9.34 -5.07 -4.69
N LEU A 104 -8.05 -4.82 -4.91
CA LEU A 104 -7.46 -3.49 -4.91
C LEU A 104 -6.85 -3.18 -6.27
N SER A 105 -6.78 -1.92 -6.62
CA SER A 105 -6.09 -1.44 -7.83
C SER A 105 -4.69 -0.97 -7.49
N ASP A 106 -3.70 -1.39 -8.26
CA ASP A 106 -2.34 -0.82 -8.20
C ASP A 106 -2.41 0.66 -8.61
N ALA A 107 -2.09 1.55 -7.67
CA ALA A 107 -2.26 2.99 -7.86
C ALA A 107 -1.37 3.55 -8.99
N GLN A 108 -0.24 2.93 -9.29
CA GLN A 108 0.59 3.32 -10.43
C GLN A 108 -0.11 2.99 -11.76
N GLU A 109 -0.68 1.80 -11.89
CA GLU A 109 -1.33 1.34 -13.13
C GLU A 109 -2.58 2.16 -13.47
N ILE A 110 -3.32 2.64 -12.43
CA ILE A 110 -4.53 3.44 -12.60
C ILE A 110 -4.30 4.95 -12.50
N SER A 111 -3.04 5.38 -12.45
CA SER A 111 -2.70 6.81 -12.34
C SER A 111 -3.19 7.60 -13.56
N SER A 112 -3.74 8.78 -13.31
CA SER A 112 -4.19 9.69 -14.38
C SER A 112 -3.03 10.38 -15.12
N THR A 113 -1.81 10.31 -14.57
CA THR A 113 -0.60 10.86 -15.19
C THR A 113 0.44 9.77 -15.37
N THR A 114 1.37 9.97 -16.28
CA THR A 114 2.57 9.14 -16.42
C THR A 114 3.35 9.15 -15.11
N LEU A 115 4.00 8.01 -14.79
CA LEU A 115 4.91 7.90 -13.67
C LEU A 115 6.00 8.99 -13.76
N TYR A 116 6.21 9.70 -12.65
CA TYR A 116 7.38 10.58 -12.49
C TYR A 116 8.50 9.79 -11.78
N GLY A 117 9.74 9.92 -12.28
CA GLY A 117 10.91 9.25 -11.71
C GLY A 117 11.22 7.87 -12.32
N PRO A 118 12.14 7.10 -11.71
CA PRO A 118 12.53 5.77 -12.15
C PRO A 118 11.39 4.76 -12.15
N VAL A 119 11.50 3.69 -12.93
CA VAL A 119 10.50 2.61 -12.97
C VAL A 119 10.46 1.81 -11.67
N GLY A 120 11.62 1.60 -11.05
CA GLY A 120 11.76 0.88 -9.79
C GLY A 120 11.77 1.78 -8.57
N THR A 121 11.82 1.15 -7.41
CA THR A 121 11.89 1.83 -6.10
C THR A 121 13.11 1.40 -5.28
N PHE A 122 13.76 0.29 -5.61
CA PHE A 122 14.92 -0.24 -4.88
C PHE A 122 16.22 0.12 -5.59
N ASN A 123 17.16 0.77 -4.87
CA ASN A 123 18.48 1.17 -5.34
C ASN A 123 19.62 0.44 -4.60
N GLY A 124 19.37 -0.16 -3.43
CA GLY A 124 20.36 -0.89 -2.64
C GLY A 124 21.58 -0.06 -2.19
N PHE A 125 21.44 1.27 -2.09
CA PHE A 125 22.51 2.25 -1.86
C PHE A 125 23.55 2.32 -2.99
N ASP A 126 23.35 1.63 -4.10
CA ASP A 126 24.23 1.69 -5.26
C ASP A 126 23.82 2.85 -6.19
N LYS A 127 24.66 3.90 -6.23
CA LYS A 127 24.42 5.11 -7.03
C LYS A 127 24.40 4.86 -8.54
N ASP A 128 25.01 3.77 -8.99
CA ASP A 128 25.15 3.39 -10.40
C ASP A 128 24.14 2.29 -10.81
N LEU A 129 23.38 1.74 -9.86
CA LEU A 129 22.38 0.72 -10.15
C LEU A 129 21.23 1.31 -10.98
N LYS A 130 20.84 0.59 -12.02
CA LYS A 130 19.59 0.87 -12.73
C LYS A 130 18.40 0.55 -11.82
N ILE A 131 17.63 1.58 -11.45
CA ILE A 131 16.48 1.45 -10.54
C ILE A 131 15.26 0.95 -11.35
N ASP A 132 15.15 -0.36 -11.54
CA ASP A 132 14.08 -1.01 -12.31
C ASP A 132 13.25 -2.01 -11.49
N LYS A 133 13.65 -2.32 -10.24
CA LYS A 133 12.89 -3.19 -9.34
C LYS A 133 11.91 -2.36 -8.53
N ARG A 134 10.62 -2.42 -8.88
CA ARG A 134 9.54 -1.85 -8.07
C ARG A 134 9.07 -2.86 -7.05
N ILE A 135 9.28 -2.61 -5.78
CA ILE A 135 8.86 -3.45 -4.65
C ILE A 135 8.06 -2.68 -3.61
N ASP A 136 8.00 -1.35 -3.71
CA ASP A 136 7.17 -0.47 -2.89
C ASP A 136 5.90 -0.06 -3.66
N TYR A 137 4.76 -0.11 -2.99
CA TYR A 137 3.46 0.03 -3.62
C TYR A 137 2.49 0.88 -2.82
N PHE A 138 1.55 1.47 -3.58
CA PHE A 138 0.24 1.86 -3.11
C PHE A 138 -0.82 1.09 -3.88
N PHE A 139 -1.70 0.42 -3.17
CA PHE A 139 -2.94 -0.13 -3.69
C PHE A 139 -4.12 0.66 -3.16
N THR A 140 -5.15 0.85 -3.97
CA THR A 140 -6.32 1.62 -3.58
C THR A 140 -7.62 0.93 -3.98
N SER A 141 -8.70 1.22 -3.24
CA SER A 141 -10.05 0.91 -3.69
C SER A 141 -10.96 2.12 -3.50
N LYS A 142 -11.90 2.34 -4.43
CA LYS A 142 -12.83 3.49 -4.44
C LYS A 142 -12.14 4.86 -4.38
N MET A 143 -10.95 4.93 -4.96
CA MET A 143 -10.18 6.17 -5.09
C MET A 143 -9.71 6.35 -6.53
N LYS A 144 -9.57 7.62 -6.93
CA LYS A 144 -8.90 7.99 -8.19
C LYS A 144 -7.46 8.36 -7.85
N THR A 145 -6.49 7.72 -8.51
CA THR A 145 -5.09 8.14 -8.45
C THR A 145 -4.88 9.25 -9.47
N LEU A 146 -4.53 10.43 -9.00
CA LEU A 146 -4.32 11.63 -9.82
C LEU A 146 -2.89 11.71 -10.34
N SER A 147 -1.90 11.31 -9.51
CA SER A 147 -0.49 11.22 -9.89
C SER A 147 0.23 10.18 -9.05
N TYR A 148 1.33 9.67 -9.60
CA TYR A 148 2.21 8.69 -8.96
C TYR A 148 3.66 9.04 -9.26
N ALA A 149 4.54 8.97 -8.25
CA ALA A 149 5.93 9.35 -8.38
C ALA A 149 6.85 8.45 -7.54
N HIS A 150 8.01 8.12 -8.10
CA HIS A 150 9.17 7.63 -7.36
C HIS A 150 10.18 8.79 -7.29
N ILE A 151 10.53 9.22 -6.08
CA ILE A 151 11.35 10.42 -5.88
C ILE A 151 12.82 10.00 -5.77
N ASP A 152 13.60 10.31 -6.80
CA ASP A 152 15.05 10.04 -6.85
C ASP A 152 15.84 11.30 -6.50
N ASP A 153 15.58 11.86 -5.30
CA ASP A 153 16.39 12.94 -4.76
C ASP A 153 17.65 12.36 -4.11
N ARG A 154 18.80 12.95 -4.42
CA ARG A 154 20.11 12.48 -3.98
C ARG A 154 20.85 13.54 -3.20
N LEU A 155 21.86 13.10 -2.43
CA LEU A 155 22.80 13.98 -1.76
C LEU A 155 23.75 14.66 -2.77
N ASP A 156 24.47 15.68 -2.34
CA ASP A 156 25.41 16.43 -3.18
C ASP A 156 26.52 15.56 -3.80
N ASP A 157 26.86 14.45 -3.13
CA ASP A 157 27.82 13.44 -3.62
C ASP A 157 27.17 12.34 -4.48
N ASN A 158 25.93 12.55 -4.93
CA ASN A 158 25.13 11.64 -5.74
C ASN A 158 24.74 10.32 -5.05
N LYS A 159 24.84 10.23 -3.73
CA LYS A 159 24.39 9.05 -2.99
C LYS A 159 22.89 9.10 -2.67
N HIS A 160 22.30 7.93 -2.55
CA HIS A 160 20.93 7.79 -2.06
C HIS A 160 20.87 7.97 -0.54
N ILE A 161 19.78 8.61 -0.07
CA ILE A 161 19.50 8.80 1.36
C ILE A 161 19.02 7.49 2.01
N SER A 162 18.35 6.63 1.21
CA SER A 162 17.82 5.32 1.59
C SER A 162 18.08 4.34 0.45
N ASP A 163 18.11 3.04 0.74
CA ASP A 163 18.17 1.98 -0.27
C ASP A 163 16.87 1.82 -1.07
N HIS A 164 15.80 2.51 -0.66
CA HIS A 164 14.56 2.66 -1.40
C HIS A 164 14.27 4.11 -1.74
N LEU A 165 13.58 4.34 -2.85
CA LEU A 165 13.05 5.65 -3.20
C LEU A 165 11.71 5.89 -2.50
N PRO A 166 11.46 7.12 -2.01
CA PRO A 166 10.12 7.51 -1.56
C PRO A 166 9.10 7.38 -2.68
N VAL A 167 7.94 6.80 -2.36
CA VAL A 167 6.81 6.75 -3.27
C VAL A 167 5.78 7.79 -2.84
N LEU A 168 5.40 8.68 -3.75
CA LEU A 168 4.42 9.72 -3.52
C LEU A 168 3.22 9.53 -4.45
N ILE A 169 2.01 9.55 -3.86
CA ILE A 169 0.76 9.53 -4.62
C ILE A 169 -0.14 10.71 -4.29
N LYS A 170 -0.91 11.15 -5.27
CA LYS A 170 -2.03 12.06 -5.06
C LYS A 170 -3.32 11.33 -5.40
N ILE A 171 -4.20 11.21 -4.41
CA ILE A 171 -5.46 10.47 -4.54
C ILE A 171 -6.67 11.35 -4.23
N LYS A 172 -7.81 10.96 -4.77
CA LYS A 172 -9.11 11.56 -4.47
C LYS A 172 -10.13 10.44 -4.22
N ILE A 173 -10.86 10.53 -3.11
CA ILE A 173 -11.97 9.63 -2.81
C ILE A 173 -13.06 9.81 -3.88
N ILE A 174 -13.57 8.69 -4.40
CA ILE A 174 -14.72 8.68 -5.30
C ILE A 174 -15.97 8.69 -4.40
N SER A 175 -16.51 9.90 -4.15
CA SER A 175 -17.77 10.03 -3.41
C SER A 175 -18.87 9.35 -4.20
N LEU A 176 -19.49 8.32 -3.63
CA LEU A 176 -20.74 7.79 -4.14
C LEU A 176 -21.82 8.87 -3.90
N THR A 177 -22.04 9.74 -4.87
CA THR A 177 -23.19 10.66 -4.83
C THR A 177 -24.43 9.80 -4.67
N LYS A 178 -25.11 9.91 -3.51
CA LYS A 178 -26.48 9.41 -3.38
C LYS A 178 -27.28 10.13 -4.46
N ASN A 179 -27.60 9.45 -5.55
CA ASN A 179 -28.64 9.90 -6.44
C ASN A 179 -29.92 10.07 -5.59
N LYS A 180 -30.16 11.28 -5.11
CA LYS A 180 -31.50 11.67 -4.68
C LYS A 180 -32.34 11.61 -5.94
N GLY A 181 -33.02 10.47 -6.14
CA GLY A 181 -34.02 10.34 -7.17
C GLY A 181 -34.97 11.56 -7.11
N ARG A 182 -35.02 12.32 -8.20
CA ARG A 182 -36.15 13.19 -8.46
C ARG A 182 -37.37 12.29 -8.55
N GLN A 183 -38.14 12.24 -7.48
CA GLN A 183 -39.57 11.91 -7.59
C GLN A 183 -40.22 13.16 -8.15
N GLN A 184 -40.66 13.06 -9.38
CA GLN A 184 -41.72 13.91 -9.92
C GLN A 184 -43.05 13.23 -9.66
#